data_acf89ebcf5559538da63049e063369d8
#
_entry.id   acf89ebcf5559538da63049e063369d8
#
_cell.length_a   1.000
_cell.length_b   1.000
_cell.length_c   1.000
_cell.angle_alpha   90.00
_cell.angle_beta   90.00
_cell.angle_gamma   90.00
#
_symmetry.space_group_name_H-M   'P 1'
#
loop_
_entity.id
_entity.type
_entity.pdbx_description
1 polymer ?
#
loop_
_entity_poly.entity_id
_entity_poly.type
_entity_poly.pdbx_seq_one_letter_code
_entity_poly.pdbx_strand_id
1 'polypeptide(L)'
;PGMFQVSPQEREEGFRQVCENVQRRFPEMHFYLGCEYFVHNYMMANLRDVRCRMAGTEYLLMEFPTNCHFSYIHNVISRLLKVGYKPIIAHIERYVCLSLDTNRVNMLKDLGALIQINAGSVLGKSGITKKRFCSEVLKEELVDFIASDAHNVDRRPVQMAECMKKVEKKFGSLYMERLFRKNPAKIFEKT
;
A
#
# COMPACT_ATOMS: atom_id res chain seq x y z
N PRO A 1 -19.08 -8.12 -8.12
CA PRO A 1 -18.09 -8.90 -7.48
C PRO A 1 -17.56 -8.17 -6.26
N GLY A 2 -18.02 -8.53 -5.11
CA GLY A 2 -17.66 -8.47 -3.74
C GLY A 2 -16.60 -7.47 -3.29
N MET A 3 -16.88 -6.18 -3.33
CA MET A 3 -16.23 -5.29 -2.38
C MET A 3 -16.74 -5.64 -0.99
N PHE A 4 -15.85 -5.98 -0.07
CA PHE A 4 -16.18 -6.12 1.33
C PHE A 4 -16.49 -4.72 1.88
N GLN A 5 -17.76 -4.34 1.86
CA GLN A 5 -18.22 -3.13 2.53
C GLN A 5 -18.41 -3.47 4.01
N VAL A 6 -17.37 -3.25 4.80
CA VAL A 6 -17.44 -3.37 6.25
C VAL A 6 -17.65 -1.97 6.81
N SER A 7 -18.62 -1.80 7.70
CA SER A 7 -18.85 -0.53 8.39
C SER A 7 -17.61 -0.15 9.23
N PRO A 8 -17.38 1.15 9.50
CA PRO A 8 -16.27 1.56 10.37
C PRO A 8 -16.32 0.88 11.74
N GLN A 9 -17.52 0.68 12.30
CA GLN A 9 -17.72 0.04 13.59
C GLN A 9 -17.33 -1.44 13.58
N GLU A 10 -17.77 -2.20 12.57
CA GLU A 10 -17.41 -3.62 12.42
C GLU A 10 -15.91 -3.79 12.23
N ARG A 11 -15.26 -2.86 11.50
CA ARG A 11 -13.82 -2.88 11.29
C ARG A 11 -13.05 -2.63 12.59
N GLU A 12 -13.47 -1.65 13.40
CA GLU A 12 -12.88 -1.36 14.70
C GLU A 12 -13.03 -2.53 15.66
N GLU A 13 -14.20 -3.14 15.69
CA GLU A 13 -14.46 -4.32 16.54
C GLU A 13 -13.60 -5.52 16.11
N GLY A 14 -13.56 -5.82 14.82
CA GLY A 14 -12.70 -6.89 14.29
C GLY A 14 -11.21 -6.63 14.59
N PHE A 15 -10.76 -5.39 14.46
CA PHE A 15 -9.39 -5.00 14.79
C PHE A 15 -9.09 -5.23 16.30
N ARG A 16 -10.00 -4.81 17.19
CA ARG A 16 -9.86 -5.01 18.64
C ARG A 16 -9.73 -6.50 18.99
N GLN A 17 -10.58 -7.35 18.40
CA GLN A 17 -10.53 -8.80 18.62
C GLN A 17 -9.21 -9.41 18.14
N VAL A 18 -8.71 -8.99 16.98
CA VAL A 18 -7.39 -9.44 16.48
C VAL A 18 -6.28 -9.02 17.43
N CYS A 19 -6.27 -7.75 17.84
CA CYS A 19 -5.26 -7.26 18.79
C CYS A 19 -5.25 -8.06 20.11
N GLU A 20 -6.41 -8.25 20.73
CA GLU A 20 -6.53 -9.01 21.97
C GLU A 20 -6.02 -10.45 21.84
N ASN A 21 -6.35 -11.12 20.75
CA ASN A 21 -5.94 -12.50 20.52
C ASN A 21 -4.44 -12.65 20.23
N VAL A 22 -3.87 -11.73 19.47
CA VAL A 22 -2.46 -11.81 19.06
C VAL A 22 -1.54 -11.27 20.13
N GLN A 23 -1.88 -10.20 20.83
CA GLN A 23 -1.04 -9.61 21.89
C GLN A 23 -0.87 -10.53 23.10
N ARG A 24 -1.83 -11.41 23.38
CA ARG A 24 -1.66 -12.46 24.40
C ARG A 24 -0.48 -13.40 24.10
N ARG A 25 -0.20 -13.61 22.82
CA ARG A 25 0.82 -14.56 22.34
C ARG A 25 2.11 -13.86 21.92
N PHE A 26 2.00 -12.61 21.49
CA PHE A 26 3.10 -11.79 20.97
C PHE A 26 2.96 -10.35 21.50
N PRO A 27 3.30 -10.12 22.79
CA PRO A 27 3.08 -8.83 23.46
C PRO A 27 3.86 -7.66 22.85
N GLU A 28 4.99 -7.92 22.19
CA GLU A 28 5.77 -6.92 21.48
C GLU A 28 5.21 -6.53 20.09
N MET A 29 4.17 -7.18 19.62
CA MET A 29 3.57 -6.82 18.34
C MET A 29 2.68 -5.60 18.49
N HIS A 30 2.94 -4.58 17.65
CA HIS A 30 2.11 -3.39 17.55
C HIS A 30 1.22 -3.47 16.30
N PHE A 31 -0.06 -3.16 16.50
CA PHE A 31 -1.06 -3.16 15.44
C PHE A 31 -1.63 -1.77 15.26
N TYR A 32 -1.86 -1.39 14.01
CA TYR A 32 -2.47 -0.12 13.65
C TYR A 32 -3.62 -0.37 12.68
N LEU A 33 -4.76 0.25 12.97
CA LEU A 33 -5.92 0.16 12.08
C LEU A 33 -5.71 1.07 10.88
N GLY A 34 -5.98 0.55 9.70
CA GLY A 34 -5.99 1.31 8.44
C GLY A 34 -7.15 0.88 7.58
N CYS A 35 -7.35 1.62 6.49
CA CYS A 35 -8.33 1.30 5.47
C CYS A 35 -7.68 1.39 4.10
N GLU A 36 -7.78 0.34 3.30
CA GLU A 36 -7.55 0.43 1.88
C GLU A 36 -8.82 0.96 1.22
N TYR A 37 -8.71 2.13 0.63
CA TYR A 37 -9.84 2.84 0.09
C TYR A 37 -9.95 2.65 -1.42
N PHE A 38 -10.99 1.92 -1.85
CA PHE A 38 -11.29 1.80 -3.28
C PHE A 38 -11.85 3.10 -3.84
N VAL A 39 -11.18 3.67 -4.82
CA VAL A 39 -11.53 4.98 -5.39
C VAL A 39 -12.81 4.92 -6.22
N HIS A 40 -13.78 5.71 -5.83
CA HIS A 40 -15.07 5.88 -6.52
C HIS A 40 -15.55 7.35 -6.45
N ASN A 41 -16.61 7.68 -7.20
CA ASN A 41 -17.03 9.07 -7.42
C ASN A 41 -17.41 9.87 -6.16
N TYR A 42 -17.83 9.22 -5.06
CA TYR A 42 -18.25 9.88 -3.81
C TYR A 42 -17.18 9.83 -2.70
N MET A 43 -15.96 9.55 -3.04
CA MET A 43 -14.86 9.28 -2.11
C MET A 43 -14.57 10.45 -1.15
N MET A 44 -14.54 11.68 -1.64
CA MET A 44 -14.04 12.83 -0.89
C MET A 44 -14.85 13.15 0.39
N ALA A 45 -16.14 12.84 0.41
CA ALA A 45 -16.97 13.05 1.60
C ALA A 45 -16.57 12.13 2.77
N ASN A 46 -16.21 10.89 2.46
CA ASN A 46 -15.88 9.86 3.46
C ASN A 46 -14.45 10.01 4.02
N LEU A 47 -13.53 10.66 3.30
CA LEU A 47 -12.14 10.84 3.74
C LEU A 47 -12.00 11.80 4.94
N ARG A 48 -13.03 12.56 5.29
CA ARG A 48 -13.06 13.36 6.53
C ARG A 48 -13.05 12.48 7.78
N ASP A 49 -13.59 11.27 7.70
CA ASP A 49 -13.56 10.30 8.79
C ASP A 49 -12.13 9.77 8.96
N VAL A 50 -11.51 10.06 10.10
CA VAL A 50 -10.14 9.62 10.43
C VAL A 50 -9.99 8.11 10.41
N ARG A 51 -11.08 7.35 10.60
CA ARG A 51 -11.11 5.89 10.54
C ARG A 51 -10.88 5.33 9.14
N CYS A 52 -10.99 6.16 8.10
CA CYS A 52 -10.65 5.81 6.72
C CYS A 52 -9.16 6.01 6.40
N ARG A 53 -8.35 6.43 7.37
CA ARG A 53 -6.93 6.77 7.19
C ARG A 53 -6.04 5.71 7.83
N MET A 54 -4.78 5.66 7.42
CA MET A 54 -3.78 4.79 8.04
C MET A 54 -3.46 5.28 9.45
N ALA A 55 -3.75 4.50 10.48
CA ALA A 55 -3.51 4.82 11.90
C ALA A 55 -4.09 6.18 12.35
N GLY A 56 -5.13 6.70 11.68
CA GLY A 56 -5.73 8.00 11.97
C GLY A 56 -4.89 9.21 11.53
N THR A 57 -3.82 9.00 10.77
CA THR A 57 -2.93 10.05 10.24
C THR A 57 -3.46 10.64 8.93
N GLU A 58 -2.68 11.48 8.25
CA GLU A 58 -2.99 12.02 6.92
C GLU A 58 -2.73 11.02 5.77
N TYR A 59 -2.14 9.86 6.05
CA TYR A 59 -1.85 8.85 5.03
C TYR A 59 -3.11 8.10 4.62
N LEU A 60 -3.30 7.96 3.30
CA LEU A 60 -4.42 7.25 2.67
C LEU A 60 -3.91 6.15 1.77
N LEU A 61 -4.30 4.90 2.02
CA LEU A 61 -4.01 3.79 1.12
C LEU A 61 -5.12 3.69 0.07
N MET A 62 -4.78 3.93 -1.18
CA MET A 62 -5.73 4.11 -2.29
C MET A 62 -5.64 2.97 -3.28
N GLU A 63 -6.75 2.28 -3.53
CA GLU A 63 -6.90 1.29 -4.59
C GLU A 63 -7.73 1.87 -5.74
N PHE A 64 -7.30 1.63 -6.98
CA PHE A 64 -7.98 2.07 -8.20
C PHE A 64 -8.50 0.87 -9.00
N PRO A 65 -9.48 1.06 -9.90
CA PRO A 65 -9.83 0.04 -10.89
C PRO A 65 -8.60 -0.33 -11.74
N THR A 66 -8.34 -1.62 -11.91
CA THR A 66 -7.13 -2.14 -12.57
C THR A 66 -6.96 -1.67 -14.02
N ASN A 67 -8.06 -1.35 -14.68
CA ASN A 67 -8.12 -0.89 -16.08
C ASN A 67 -8.42 0.61 -16.21
N CYS A 68 -8.28 1.39 -15.14
CA CYS A 68 -8.53 2.83 -15.21
C CYS A 68 -7.46 3.55 -16.05
N HIS A 69 -7.82 4.73 -16.57
CA HIS A 69 -6.89 5.60 -17.28
C HIS A 69 -5.91 6.27 -16.31
N PHE A 70 -4.67 6.51 -16.77
CA PHE A 70 -3.65 7.22 -15.99
C PHE A 70 -4.13 8.59 -15.51
N SER A 71 -4.82 9.35 -16.36
CA SER A 71 -5.38 10.66 -16.01
C SER A 71 -6.35 10.60 -14.82
N TYR A 72 -7.07 9.50 -14.64
CA TYR A 72 -7.96 9.32 -13.49
C TYR A 72 -7.15 9.22 -12.19
N ILE A 73 -6.11 8.37 -12.16
CA ILE A 73 -5.20 8.25 -11.02
C ILE A 73 -4.58 9.62 -10.71
N HIS A 74 -3.96 10.24 -11.71
CA HIS A 74 -3.29 11.54 -11.59
C HIS A 74 -4.20 12.62 -11.01
N ASN A 75 -5.44 12.74 -11.51
CA ASN A 75 -6.39 13.74 -11.05
C ASN A 75 -6.84 13.51 -9.60
N VAL A 76 -7.08 12.26 -9.21
CA VAL A 76 -7.46 11.92 -7.83
C VAL A 76 -6.30 12.24 -6.88
N ILE A 77 -5.10 11.80 -7.20
CA ILE A 77 -3.90 12.06 -6.39
C ILE A 77 -3.65 13.57 -6.24
N SER A 78 -3.70 14.33 -7.33
CA SER A 78 -3.56 15.80 -7.29
C SER A 78 -4.55 16.47 -6.34
N ARG A 79 -5.80 16.00 -6.33
CA ARG A 79 -6.84 16.52 -5.44
C ARG A 79 -6.58 16.21 -3.98
N LEU A 80 -6.14 14.99 -3.68
CA LEU A 80 -5.82 14.56 -2.31
C LEU A 80 -4.65 15.35 -1.74
N LEU A 81 -3.59 15.53 -2.51
CA LEU A 81 -2.42 16.31 -2.12
C LEU A 81 -2.78 17.78 -1.84
N LYS A 82 -3.62 18.41 -2.68
CA LYS A 82 -4.08 19.81 -2.49
C LYS A 82 -4.83 20.02 -1.18
N VAL A 83 -5.47 19.00 -0.64
CA VAL A 83 -6.19 19.08 0.65
C VAL A 83 -5.38 18.54 1.83
N GLY A 84 -4.08 18.29 1.64
CA GLY A 84 -3.12 17.94 2.69
C GLY A 84 -3.03 16.45 3.02
N TYR A 85 -3.62 15.56 2.23
CA TYR A 85 -3.43 14.12 2.42
C TYR A 85 -2.11 13.64 1.80
N LYS A 86 -1.59 12.52 2.33
CA LYS A 86 -0.43 11.79 1.81
C LYS A 86 -0.91 10.48 1.16
N PRO A 87 -1.28 10.49 -0.13
CA PRO A 87 -1.80 9.29 -0.78
C PRO A 87 -0.71 8.26 -1.05
N ILE A 88 -0.96 7.02 -0.63
CA ILE A 88 -0.19 5.82 -0.97
C ILE A 88 -0.99 5.07 -2.02
N ILE A 89 -0.43 4.87 -3.21
CA ILE A 89 -1.08 4.09 -4.26
C ILE A 89 -0.75 2.61 -4.02
N ALA A 90 -1.77 1.82 -3.69
CA ALA A 90 -1.65 0.41 -3.37
C ALA A 90 -1.30 -0.42 -4.63
N HIS A 91 -0.45 -1.41 -4.47
CA HIS A 91 -0.13 -2.49 -5.43
C HIS A 91 -0.13 -2.05 -6.91
N ILE A 92 0.68 -1.02 -7.22
CA ILE A 92 0.70 -0.35 -8.55
C ILE A 92 0.93 -1.31 -9.72
N GLU A 93 1.54 -2.45 -9.49
CA GLU A 93 1.77 -3.49 -10.48
C GLU A 93 0.48 -4.15 -11.01
N ARG A 94 -0.68 -3.80 -10.42
CA ARG A 94 -1.99 -4.27 -10.89
C ARG A 94 -2.62 -3.34 -11.93
N TYR A 95 -2.18 -2.08 -12.02
CA TYR A 95 -2.80 -1.11 -12.94
C TYR A 95 -2.15 -1.16 -14.30
N VAL A 96 -2.93 -1.51 -15.32
CA VAL A 96 -2.46 -1.64 -16.70
C VAL A 96 -1.78 -0.35 -17.18
N CYS A 97 -2.35 0.81 -16.85
CA CYS A 97 -1.81 2.10 -17.25
C CYS A 97 -0.45 2.44 -16.63
N LEU A 98 -0.05 1.80 -15.51
CA LEU A 98 1.26 2.00 -14.86
C LEU A 98 2.24 0.89 -15.22
N SER A 99 1.76 -0.36 -15.27
CA SER A 99 2.61 -1.54 -15.49
C SER A 99 3.27 -1.60 -16.88
N LEU A 100 2.82 -0.78 -17.80
CA LEU A 100 3.35 -0.65 -19.16
C LEU A 100 4.31 0.54 -19.35
N ASP A 101 4.42 1.42 -18.34
CA ASP A 101 5.19 2.67 -18.49
C ASP A 101 5.64 3.20 -17.12
N THR A 102 6.89 2.95 -16.74
CA THR A 102 7.48 3.40 -15.47
C THR A 102 7.58 4.93 -15.37
N ASN A 103 7.64 5.66 -16.50
CA ASN A 103 7.62 7.13 -16.47
C ASN A 103 6.35 7.67 -15.82
N ARG A 104 5.21 6.97 -15.98
CA ARG A 104 3.97 7.35 -15.31
C ARG A 104 4.05 7.18 -13.80
N VAL A 105 4.79 6.19 -13.31
CA VAL A 105 5.06 6.03 -11.89
C VAL A 105 5.93 7.19 -11.39
N ASN A 106 6.97 7.57 -12.15
CA ASN A 106 7.79 8.73 -11.82
C ASN A 106 6.95 10.02 -11.76
N MET A 107 6.07 10.26 -12.73
CA MET A 107 5.17 11.43 -12.73
C MET A 107 4.29 11.49 -11.45
N LEU A 108 3.81 10.35 -10.95
CA LEU A 108 3.05 10.30 -9.70
C LEU A 108 3.93 10.57 -8.48
N LYS A 109 5.19 10.12 -8.50
CA LYS A 109 6.19 10.43 -7.47
C LYS A 109 6.51 11.93 -7.44
N ASP A 110 6.76 12.53 -8.59
CA ASP A 110 7.06 13.96 -8.73
C ASP A 110 5.88 14.82 -8.25
N LEU A 111 4.66 14.33 -8.41
CA LEU A 111 3.46 14.96 -7.87
C LEU A 111 3.40 14.91 -6.34
N GLY A 112 4.07 13.94 -5.69
CA GLY A 112 4.09 13.72 -4.25
C GLY A 112 3.35 12.48 -3.78
N ALA A 113 2.92 11.59 -4.69
CA ALA A 113 2.33 10.31 -4.32
C ALA A 113 3.37 9.35 -3.74
N LEU A 114 2.94 8.48 -2.85
CA LEU A 114 3.73 7.38 -2.32
C LEU A 114 3.33 6.08 -3.02
N ILE A 115 4.31 5.25 -3.32
CA ILE A 115 4.14 4.06 -4.17
C ILE A 115 4.32 2.79 -3.34
N GLN A 116 3.31 1.91 -3.40
CA GLN A 116 3.37 0.61 -2.76
C GLN A 116 3.27 -0.52 -3.81
N ILE A 117 4.06 -1.57 -3.64
CA ILE A 117 4.01 -2.82 -4.39
C ILE A 117 3.88 -4.02 -3.47
N ASN A 118 3.35 -5.13 -3.99
CA ASN A 118 3.13 -6.35 -3.21
C ASN A 118 4.38 -7.24 -3.16
N ALA A 119 4.69 -7.76 -1.97
CA ALA A 119 5.79 -8.72 -1.75
C ALA A 119 5.68 -9.96 -2.66
N GLY A 120 4.47 -10.51 -2.82
CA GLY A 120 4.21 -11.64 -3.72
C GLY A 120 4.56 -11.34 -5.18
N SER A 121 4.34 -10.11 -5.64
CA SER A 121 4.69 -9.68 -7.00
C SER A 121 6.21 -9.56 -7.17
N VAL A 122 6.92 -9.01 -6.19
CA VAL A 122 8.40 -8.96 -6.16
C VAL A 122 8.99 -10.36 -6.20
N LEU A 123 8.39 -11.31 -5.49
CA LEU A 123 8.82 -12.72 -5.48
C LEU A 123 8.48 -13.46 -6.79
N GLY A 124 7.54 -12.95 -7.57
CA GLY A 124 7.07 -13.56 -8.83
C GLY A 124 5.89 -14.51 -8.67
N LYS A 125 5.25 -14.52 -7.50
CA LYS A 125 4.05 -15.34 -7.23
C LYS A 125 2.83 -14.86 -8.02
N SER A 126 2.83 -13.60 -8.47
CA SER A 126 1.77 -12.98 -9.27
C SER A 126 2.06 -12.97 -10.79
N GLY A 127 3.04 -13.74 -11.24
CA GLY A 127 3.43 -13.88 -12.65
C GLY A 127 4.67 -13.05 -13.03
N ILE A 128 5.26 -13.43 -14.18
CA ILE A 128 6.55 -12.90 -14.62
C ILE A 128 6.48 -11.41 -15.01
N THR A 129 5.39 -10.98 -15.62
CA THR A 129 5.21 -9.58 -16.05
C THR A 129 5.24 -8.64 -14.86
N LYS A 130 4.45 -8.93 -13.82
CA LYS A 130 4.44 -8.12 -12.58
C LYS A 130 5.78 -8.15 -11.87
N LYS A 131 6.46 -9.30 -11.84
CA LYS A 131 7.80 -9.42 -11.28
C LYS A 131 8.81 -8.52 -12.00
N ARG A 132 8.77 -8.47 -13.34
CA ARG A 132 9.64 -7.61 -14.15
C ARG A 132 9.38 -6.14 -13.83
N PHE A 133 8.12 -5.72 -13.90
CA PHE A 133 7.74 -4.35 -13.55
C PHE A 133 8.17 -3.96 -12.13
N CYS A 134 7.90 -4.80 -11.11
CA CYS A 134 8.37 -4.54 -9.75
C CYS A 134 9.90 -4.41 -9.69
N SER A 135 10.64 -5.21 -10.47
CA SER A 135 12.10 -5.11 -10.52
C SER A 135 12.58 -3.81 -11.16
N GLU A 136 11.87 -3.29 -12.16
CA GLU A 136 12.17 -2.02 -12.82
C GLU A 136 11.93 -0.84 -11.88
N VAL A 137 10.74 -0.72 -11.30
CA VAL A 137 10.42 0.37 -10.37
C VAL A 137 11.28 0.35 -9.09
N LEU A 138 11.72 -0.84 -8.64
CA LEU A 138 12.69 -0.96 -7.55
C LEU A 138 14.09 -0.50 -7.96
N LYS A 139 14.55 -0.81 -9.17
CA LYS A 139 15.85 -0.36 -9.71
C LYS A 139 15.90 1.16 -9.87
N GLU A 140 14.79 1.77 -10.24
CA GLU A 140 14.62 3.22 -10.39
C GLU A 140 14.31 3.94 -9.07
N GLU A 141 14.27 3.20 -7.95
CA GLU A 141 13.96 3.69 -6.60
C GLU A 141 12.61 4.43 -6.47
N LEU A 142 11.65 4.09 -7.31
CA LEU A 142 10.32 4.71 -7.33
C LEU A 142 9.39 4.21 -6.22
N VAL A 143 9.75 3.10 -5.54
CA VAL A 143 8.92 2.45 -4.53
C VAL A 143 9.17 3.06 -3.15
N ASP A 144 8.10 3.29 -2.39
CA ASP A 144 8.17 3.75 -0.99
C ASP A 144 7.88 2.62 0.00
N PHE A 145 6.97 1.71 -0.36
CA PHE A 145 6.54 0.63 0.53
C PHE A 145 6.47 -0.71 -0.19
N ILE A 146 6.83 -1.77 0.53
CA ILE A 146 6.48 -3.14 0.16
C ILE A 146 5.56 -3.70 1.24
N ALA A 147 4.39 -4.21 0.84
CA ALA A 147 3.40 -4.79 1.76
C ALA A 147 3.05 -6.23 1.36
N SER A 148 2.54 -6.99 2.31
CA SER A 148 2.13 -8.38 2.05
C SER A 148 0.85 -8.47 1.23
N ASP A 149 -0.08 -7.55 1.44
CA ASP A 149 -1.44 -7.63 0.93
C ASP A 149 -2.07 -9.02 1.27
N ALA A 150 -1.78 -9.52 2.48
CA ALA A 150 -2.19 -10.84 2.94
C ALA A 150 -3.69 -10.87 3.24
N HIS A 151 -4.36 -11.94 2.81
CA HIS A 151 -5.79 -12.14 3.01
C HIS A 151 -6.11 -13.50 3.66
N ASN A 152 -5.20 -14.44 3.57
CA ASN A 152 -5.34 -15.79 4.13
C ASN A 152 -3.98 -16.48 4.19
N VAL A 153 -3.94 -17.67 4.77
CA VAL A 153 -2.69 -18.44 4.99
C VAL A 153 -2.23 -19.24 3.77
N ASP A 154 -3.12 -19.49 2.80
CA ASP A 154 -2.83 -20.39 1.68
C ASP A 154 -2.57 -19.65 0.36
N ARG A 155 -3.55 -18.88 -0.13
CA ARG A 155 -3.51 -18.25 -1.46
C ARG A 155 -2.78 -16.91 -1.47
N ARG A 156 -2.93 -16.13 -0.39
CA ARG A 156 -2.31 -14.81 -0.23
C ARG A 156 -1.69 -14.68 1.16
N PRO A 157 -0.65 -15.50 1.47
CA PRO A 157 0.00 -15.51 2.77
C PRO A 157 0.93 -14.31 2.95
N VAL A 158 1.37 -14.09 4.18
CA VAL A 158 2.44 -13.14 4.49
C VAL A 158 3.76 -13.67 3.94
N GLN A 159 4.42 -12.90 3.05
CA GLN A 159 5.68 -13.27 2.40
C GLN A 159 6.78 -12.23 2.63
N MET A 160 6.66 -11.45 3.70
CA MET A 160 7.53 -10.29 3.94
C MET A 160 8.99 -10.68 4.17
N ALA A 161 9.26 -11.70 4.98
CA ALA A 161 10.64 -12.12 5.29
C ALA A 161 11.41 -12.62 4.06
N GLU A 162 10.76 -13.39 3.18
CA GLU A 162 11.35 -13.85 1.91
C GLU A 162 11.63 -12.68 0.97
N CYS A 163 10.65 -11.76 0.88
CA CYS A 163 10.77 -10.57 0.05
C CYS A 163 11.90 -9.65 0.54
N MET A 164 11.98 -9.41 1.85
CA MET A 164 13.02 -8.60 2.47
C MET A 164 14.42 -9.11 2.11
N LYS A 165 14.70 -10.42 2.32
CA LYS A 165 15.97 -11.05 1.96
C LYS A 165 16.31 -10.87 0.47
N LYS A 166 15.32 -11.01 -0.40
CA LYS A 166 15.50 -10.84 -1.85
C LYS A 166 15.82 -9.39 -2.23
N VAL A 167 15.12 -8.43 -1.65
CA VAL A 167 15.36 -7.00 -1.90
C VAL A 167 16.74 -6.61 -1.38
N GLU A 168 17.10 -7.02 -0.16
CA GLU A 168 18.41 -6.77 0.42
C GLU A 168 19.54 -7.31 -0.45
N LYS A 169 19.44 -8.58 -0.89
CA LYS A 169 20.44 -9.21 -1.76
C LYS A 169 20.60 -8.49 -3.09
N LYS A 170 19.51 -7.94 -3.66
CA LYS A 170 19.54 -7.39 -5.03
C LYS A 170 19.78 -5.88 -5.06
N PHE A 171 19.31 -5.15 -4.07
CA PHE A 171 19.29 -3.68 -4.06
C PHE A 171 20.00 -3.06 -2.84
N GLY A 172 20.53 -3.89 -1.93
CA GLY A 172 21.28 -3.46 -0.77
C GLY A 172 20.44 -3.25 0.49
N SER A 173 21.14 -3.29 1.64
CA SER A 173 20.53 -3.18 2.97
C SER A 173 19.89 -1.82 3.25
N LEU A 174 20.51 -0.73 2.79
CA LEU A 174 19.98 0.63 3.01
C LEU A 174 18.63 0.84 2.33
N TYR A 175 18.48 0.34 1.12
CA TYR A 175 17.21 0.45 0.40
C TYR A 175 16.15 -0.48 1.02
N MET A 176 16.53 -1.70 1.38
CA MET A 176 15.66 -2.62 2.11
C MET A 176 15.15 -1.98 3.42
N GLU A 177 16.04 -1.44 4.25
CA GLU A 177 15.67 -0.75 5.49
C GLU A 177 14.70 0.42 5.24
N ARG A 178 14.90 1.18 4.15
CA ARG A 178 14.00 2.27 3.77
C ARG A 178 12.58 1.76 3.48
N LEU A 179 12.46 0.69 2.67
CA LEU A 179 11.17 0.17 2.20
C LEU A 179 10.37 -0.58 3.26
N PHE A 180 11.07 -1.33 4.13
CA PHE A 180 10.40 -2.25 5.06
C PHE A 180 10.31 -1.71 6.49
N ARG A 181 11.09 -0.68 6.85
CA ARG A 181 11.15 -0.16 8.22
C ARG A 181 10.98 1.35 8.29
N LYS A 182 11.89 2.13 7.69
CA LYS A 182 11.92 3.59 7.86
C LYS A 182 10.69 4.29 7.27
N ASN A 183 10.29 3.95 6.04
CA ASN A 183 9.11 4.56 5.44
C ASN A 183 7.82 4.11 6.12
N PRO A 184 7.58 2.80 6.42
CA PRO A 184 6.43 2.38 7.21
C PRO A 184 6.34 3.07 8.58
N ALA A 185 7.45 3.25 9.30
CA ALA A 185 7.46 3.92 10.60
C ALA A 185 6.88 5.35 10.53
N LYS A 186 7.17 6.09 9.46
CA LYS A 186 6.66 7.47 9.27
C LYS A 186 5.13 7.56 9.24
N ILE A 187 4.44 6.47 8.87
CA ILE A 187 2.96 6.44 8.87
C ILE A 187 2.41 6.56 10.29
N PHE A 188 3.16 6.11 11.30
CA PHE A 188 2.73 6.04 12.69
C PHE A 188 3.31 7.17 13.55
N GLU A 189 4.26 7.93 13.04
CA GLU A 189 4.78 9.12 13.69
C GLU A 189 3.69 10.19 13.67
N LYS A 190 3.17 10.56 14.85
CA LYS A 190 2.24 11.70 14.98
C LYS A 190 3.03 12.97 14.68
N THR A 191 2.65 13.64 13.63
CA THR A 191 3.09 15.03 13.33
C THR A 191 2.52 16.01 14.35
#